data_9b97885746243479ae668aa605c1477c
#
_entry.id   9b97885746243479ae668aa605c1477c
#
_cell.length_a   1.000
_cell.length_b   1.000
_cell.length_c   1.000
_cell.angle_alpha   90.00
_cell.angle_beta   90.00
_cell.angle_gamma   90.00
#
_symmetry.space_group_name_H-M   'P 1'
#
loop_
_entity.id
_entity.type
_entity.pdbx_description
1 polymer ?
#
loop_
_entity_poly.entity_id
_entity_poly.type
_entity_poly.pdbx_seq_one_letter_code
_entity_poly.pdbx_strand_id
1 'polypeptide(L)'
;EPLSTADTMTKLNFGCGSRFSQNWVNIDVYSGGPEVQRVNLLKRWPFPNNHFDASYSSHVLEHFTPSQARHLISEAFRVMKPGGIIRIVVPDLEDTCREYIRILDSFTTSSPPEKYHWIILELLDQIARGTPSGEMGPYFQELRESGSADLRAYLQSRSGTGSSASTTPKSLAAKLRTVSPQKIYNTLFYVYLRL
;
A
#
# COMPACT_ATOMS: atom_id res chain seq x y z
N GLU A 1 -25.14 32.18 -18.00
CA GLU A 1 -24.71 31.68 -16.70
C GLU A 1 -23.38 30.96 -16.91
N PRO A 2 -22.29 31.30 -16.16
CA PRO A 2 -21.05 30.56 -16.30
C PRO A 2 -21.23 29.18 -15.68
N LEU A 3 -20.84 28.14 -16.43
CA LEU A 3 -20.74 26.76 -15.98
C LEU A 3 -19.91 26.70 -14.68
N SER A 4 -20.53 26.18 -13.63
CA SER A 4 -19.93 25.89 -12.34
C SER A 4 -18.58 25.19 -12.56
N THR A 5 -17.50 25.81 -12.08
CA THR A 5 -16.20 25.15 -11.97
C THR A 5 -16.41 23.87 -11.16
N ALA A 6 -16.23 22.73 -11.81
CA ALA A 6 -16.25 21.44 -11.11
C ALA A 6 -15.29 21.54 -9.92
N ASP A 7 -15.85 21.43 -8.73
CA ASP A 7 -15.11 21.46 -7.46
C ASP A 7 -14.15 20.25 -7.50
N THR A 8 -12.90 20.52 -7.90
CA THR A 8 -11.90 19.46 -8.07
C THR A 8 -11.52 18.94 -6.70
N MET A 9 -11.95 17.70 -6.39
CA MET A 9 -11.62 17.01 -5.14
C MET A 9 -10.13 17.09 -4.83
N THR A 10 -9.79 17.65 -3.68
CA THR A 10 -8.41 17.71 -3.18
C THR A 10 -8.06 16.40 -2.49
N LYS A 11 -6.95 15.79 -2.89
CA LYS A 11 -6.58 14.43 -2.46
C LYS A 11 -5.16 14.42 -1.90
N LEU A 12 -4.98 13.70 -0.79
CA LEU A 12 -3.69 13.55 -0.11
C LEU A 12 -3.22 12.10 -0.17
N ASN A 13 -1.95 11.89 -0.53
CA ASN A 13 -1.26 10.61 -0.44
C ASN A 13 -0.09 10.76 0.54
N PHE A 14 -0.17 10.16 1.72
CA PHE A 14 0.85 10.30 2.75
C PHE A 14 1.64 9.01 2.94
N GLY A 15 2.97 9.14 3.05
CA GLY A 15 3.89 8.01 3.03
C GLY A 15 3.94 7.37 1.64
N CYS A 16 3.92 8.18 0.59
CA CYS A 16 3.75 7.71 -0.79
C CYS A 16 4.99 6.99 -1.35
N GLY A 17 6.15 7.16 -0.76
CA GLY A 17 7.40 6.65 -1.31
C GLY A 17 7.60 7.08 -2.76
N SER A 18 7.92 6.10 -3.61
CA SER A 18 8.05 6.29 -5.06
C SER A 18 6.74 6.05 -5.83
N ARG A 19 5.64 5.74 -5.14
CA ARG A 19 4.34 5.43 -5.76
C ARG A 19 3.35 6.56 -5.51
N PHE A 20 3.28 7.50 -6.44
CA PHE A 20 2.46 8.69 -6.32
C PHE A 20 1.64 8.96 -7.59
N SER A 21 0.66 9.83 -7.49
CA SER A 21 -0.17 10.29 -8.60
C SER A 21 -0.03 11.80 -8.75
N GLN A 22 0.12 12.29 -9.97
CA GLN A 22 0.23 13.73 -10.28
C GLN A 22 -0.99 14.55 -9.85
N ASN A 23 -2.16 13.92 -9.73
CA ASN A 23 -3.41 14.58 -9.34
C ASN A 23 -3.65 14.55 -7.81
N TRP A 24 -2.62 14.22 -7.02
CA TRP A 24 -2.68 14.15 -5.58
C TRP A 24 -1.58 15.02 -4.97
N VAL A 25 -1.84 15.57 -3.80
CA VAL A 25 -0.77 16.08 -2.96
C VAL A 25 -0.07 14.88 -2.35
N ASN A 26 1.20 14.68 -2.70
CA ASN A 26 1.98 13.54 -2.25
C ASN A 26 3.00 14.00 -1.21
N ILE A 27 3.02 13.35 -0.04
CA ILE A 27 3.96 13.65 1.03
C ILE A 27 4.68 12.40 1.52
N ASP A 28 5.97 12.55 1.78
CA ASP A 28 6.81 11.50 2.38
C ASP A 28 7.98 12.12 3.14
N VAL A 29 8.60 11.34 4.03
CA VAL A 29 9.85 11.75 4.71
C VAL A 29 11.03 11.81 3.73
N TYR A 30 10.98 11.00 2.68
CA TYR A 30 11.93 11.03 1.57
C TYR A 30 11.27 11.67 0.35
N SER A 31 11.99 12.58 -0.31
CA SER A 31 11.53 13.13 -1.60
C SER A 31 11.82 12.10 -2.70
N GLY A 32 10.79 11.43 -3.18
CA GLY A 32 10.89 10.49 -4.32
C GLY A 32 10.92 11.16 -5.69
N GLY A 33 10.87 12.52 -5.74
CA GLY A 33 10.80 13.31 -6.96
C GLY A 33 10.21 14.69 -6.70
N PRO A 34 10.15 15.57 -7.71
CA PRO A 34 9.62 16.94 -7.57
C PRO A 34 8.13 16.97 -7.18
N GLU A 35 7.38 15.91 -7.48
CA GLU A 35 5.95 15.79 -7.15
C GLU A 35 5.69 15.34 -5.72
N VAL A 36 6.73 15.00 -4.95
CA VAL A 36 6.63 14.56 -3.56
C VAL A 36 7.17 15.61 -2.61
N GLN A 37 6.29 16.17 -1.80
CA GLN A 37 6.68 17.14 -0.76
C GLN A 37 7.34 16.37 0.40
N ARG A 38 8.54 16.81 0.78
CA ARG A 38 9.23 16.23 1.93
C ARG A 38 8.59 16.72 3.23
N VAL A 39 7.91 15.82 3.94
CA VAL A 39 7.22 16.11 5.19
C VAL A 39 7.60 15.06 6.24
N ASN A 40 7.99 15.52 7.43
CA ASN A 40 8.12 14.61 8.57
C ASN A 40 6.73 14.24 9.09
N LEU A 41 6.31 13.00 8.82
CA LEU A 41 4.98 12.51 9.16
C LEU A 41 4.71 12.47 10.67
N LEU A 42 5.76 12.45 11.51
CA LEU A 42 5.66 12.47 12.97
C LEU A 42 5.55 13.89 13.56
N LYS A 43 5.47 14.91 12.71
CA LYS A 43 5.23 16.30 13.12
C LYS A 43 3.89 16.78 12.56
N ARG A 44 3.48 17.98 12.98
CA ARG A 44 2.32 18.64 12.39
C ARG A 44 2.55 18.84 10.87
N TRP A 45 1.60 18.38 10.06
CA TRP A 45 1.68 18.51 8.61
C TRP A 45 1.40 19.95 8.16
N PRO A 46 2.06 20.44 7.09
CA PRO A 46 1.97 21.83 6.64
C PRO A 46 0.66 22.15 5.89
N PHE A 47 -0.45 21.58 6.35
CA PHE A 47 -1.77 21.80 5.77
C PHE A 47 -2.73 22.32 6.82
N PRO A 48 -3.70 23.18 6.41
CA PRO A 48 -4.77 23.62 7.31
C PRO A 48 -5.69 22.48 7.72
N ASN A 49 -6.51 22.70 8.74
CA ASN A 49 -7.60 21.80 9.09
C ASN A 49 -8.63 21.77 7.95
N ASN A 50 -9.33 20.67 7.77
CA ASN A 50 -10.45 20.53 6.84
C ASN A 50 -10.09 20.91 5.38
N HIS A 51 -8.97 20.41 4.88
CA HIS A 51 -8.43 20.78 3.58
C HIS A 51 -8.70 19.75 2.48
N PHE A 52 -8.58 18.47 2.80
CA PHE A 52 -8.68 17.39 1.81
C PHE A 52 -10.03 16.69 1.82
N ASP A 53 -10.50 16.29 0.64
CA ASP A 53 -11.72 15.50 0.46
C ASP A 53 -11.47 14.01 0.60
N ALA A 54 -10.28 13.56 0.23
CA ALA A 54 -9.86 12.17 0.37
C ALA A 54 -8.39 12.06 0.72
N SER A 55 -8.03 11.03 1.47
CA SER A 55 -6.62 10.67 1.70
C SER A 55 -6.37 9.17 1.55
N TYR A 56 -5.15 8.86 1.19
CA TYR A 56 -4.67 7.50 0.99
C TYR A 56 -3.31 7.31 1.64
N SER A 57 -3.11 6.13 2.22
CA SER A 57 -1.82 5.67 2.71
C SER A 57 -1.72 4.15 2.53
N SER A 58 -0.57 3.66 2.14
CA SER A 58 -0.35 2.24 1.91
C SER A 58 1.02 1.81 2.36
N HIS A 59 1.07 0.77 3.19
CA HIS A 59 2.31 0.23 3.74
C HIS A 59 3.14 1.28 4.50
N VAL A 60 2.49 1.97 5.43
CA VAL A 60 3.08 3.06 6.21
C VAL A 60 2.90 2.83 7.71
N LEU A 61 1.69 2.53 8.16
CA LEU A 61 1.39 2.47 9.61
C LEU A 61 2.12 1.36 10.34
N GLU A 62 2.37 0.25 9.68
CA GLU A 62 3.09 -0.91 10.23
C GLU A 62 4.54 -0.61 10.61
N HIS A 63 5.11 0.50 10.10
CA HIS A 63 6.48 0.91 10.39
C HIS A 63 6.60 1.82 11.62
N PHE A 64 5.48 2.14 12.27
CA PHE A 64 5.43 3.08 13.38
C PHE A 64 5.02 2.39 14.68
N THR A 65 5.51 2.92 15.79
CA THR A 65 4.99 2.50 17.11
C THR A 65 3.51 2.87 17.24
N PRO A 66 2.74 2.22 18.13
CA PRO A 66 1.33 2.54 18.31
C PRO A 66 1.04 4.02 18.64
N SER A 67 1.95 4.70 19.35
CA SER A 67 1.82 6.13 19.65
C SER A 67 2.06 7.00 18.42
N GLN A 68 3.05 6.66 17.61
CA GLN A 68 3.34 7.33 16.34
C GLN A 68 2.22 7.13 15.32
N ALA A 69 1.72 5.90 15.19
CA ALA A 69 0.60 5.58 14.30
C ALA A 69 -0.67 6.38 14.69
N ARG A 70 -0.97 6.49 16.00
CA ARG A 70 -2.06 7.36 16.46
C ARG A 70 -1.85 8.82 16.07
N HIS A 71 -0.62 9.34 16.16
CA HIS A 71 -0.32 10.70 15.71
C HIS A 71 -0.56 10.87 14.19
N LEU A 72 -0.11 9.92 13.36
CA LEU A 72 -0.35 9.95 11.92
C LEU A 72 -1.85 9.99 11.59
N ILE A 73 -2.62 9.12 12.24
CA ILE A 73 -4.08 9.06 12.05
C ILE A 73 -4.72 10.38 12.50
N SER A 74 -4.29 10.97 13.62
CA SER A 74 -4.81 12.24 14.12
C SER A 74 -4.51 13.39 13.16
N GLU A 75 -3.32 13.45 12.57
CA GLU A 75 -2.96 14.45 11.57
C GLU A 75 -3.74 14.25 10.26
N ALA A 76 -3.85 12.99 9.81
CA ALA A 76 -4.70 12.66 8.66
C ALA A 76 -6.15 13.12 8.89
N PHE A 77 -6.71 12.82 10.07
CA PHE A 77 -8.05 13.27 10.46
C PHE A 77 -8.16 14.81 10.49
N ARG A 78 -7.20 15.50 11.08
CA ARG A 78 -7.20 16.97 11.20
C ARG A 78 -7.28 17.66 9.85
N VAL A 79 -6.54 17.16 8.85
CA VAL A 79 -6.48 17.78 7.53
C VAL A 79 -7.65 17.40 6.60
N MET A 80 -8.46 16.40 6.99
CA MET A 80 -9.64 16.03 6.22
C MET A 80 -10.82 16.94 6.47
N LYS A 81 -11.58 17.22 5.43
CA LYS A 81 -12.87 17.89 5.52
C LYS A 81 -13.91 17.00 6.24
N PRO A 82 -14.90 17.57 6.92
CA PRO A 82 -16.06 16.79 7.39
C PRO A 82 -16.70 16.02 6.22
N GLY A 83 -16.95 14.72 6.41
CA GLY A 83 -17.46 13.83 5.37
C GLY A 83 -16.38 13.29 4.41
N GLY A 84 -15.11 13.70 4.57
CA GLY A 84 -14.00 13.20 3.78
C GLY A 84 -13.71 11.71 4.05
N ILE A 85 -12.94 11.08 3.15
CA ILE A 85 -12.62 9.64 3.21
C ILE A 85 -11.14 9.44 3.43
N ILE A 86 -10.77 8.69 4.47
CA ILE A 86 -9.41 8.20 4.68
C ILE A 86 -9.37 6.71 4.31
N ARG A 87 -8.46 6.34 3.39
CA ARG A 87 -8.17 4.95 3.07
C ARG A 87 -6.76 4.59 3.51
N ILE A 88 -6.66 3.62 4.39
CA ILE A 88 -5.38 3.09 4.88
C ILE A 88 -5.27 1.63 4.47
N VAL A 89 -4.13 1.25 3.93
CA VAL A 89 -3.78 -0.12 3.53
C VAL A 89 -2.58 -0.55 4.35
N VAL A 90 -2.69 -1.69 5.00
CA VAL A 90 -1.61 -2.36 5.75
C VAL A 90 -1.49 -3.80 5.28
N PRO A 91 -0.36 -4.49 5.54
CA PRO A 91 -0.22 -5.91 5.26
C PRO A 91 -1.31 -6.74 5.96
N ASP A 92 -1.82 -7.74 5.26
CA ASP A 92 -2.75 -8.73 5.84
C ASP A 92 -1.92 -9.83 6.52
N LEU A 93 -1.78 -9.72 7.84
CA LEU A 93 -1.03 -10.71 8.62
C LEU A 93 -1.67 -12.10 8.57
N GLU A 94 -3.00 -12.19 8.55
CA GLU A 94 -3.69 -13.49 8.49
C GLU A 94 -3.40 -14.18 7.15
N ASP A 95 -3.53 -13.46 6.03
CA ASP A 95 -3.23 -14.00 4.70
C ASP A 95 -1.76 -14.42 4.61
N THR A 96 -0.84 -13.61 5.13
CA THR A 96 0.59 -13.93 5.14
C THR A 96 0.90 -15.17 5.98
N CYS A 97 0.30 -15.32 7.16
CA CYS A 97 0.46 -16.50 7.99
C CYS A 97 -0.15 -17.74 7.35
N ARG A 98 -1.33 -17.65 6.73
CA ARG A 98 -1.96 -18.76 6.00
C ARG A 98 -1.12 -19.21 4.82
N GLU A 99 -0.56 -18.26 4.08
CA GLU A 99 0.34 -18.56 2.97
C GLU A 99 1.63 -19.22 3.45
N TYR A 100 2.22 -18.76 4.56
CA TYR A 100 3.37 -19.41 5.20
C TYR A 100 3.09 -20.89 5.50
N ILE A 101 1.96 -21.18 6.16
CA ILE A 101 1.57 -22.57 6.49
C ILE A 101 1.37 -23.39 5.21
N ARG A 102 0.69 -22.83 4.20
CA ARG A 102 0.46 -23.50 2.92
C ARG A 102 1.76 -23.88 2.20
N ILE A 103 2.74 -22.96 2.21
CA ILE A 103 4.06 -23.23 1.63
C ILE A 103 4.78 -24.31 2.43
N LEU A 104 4.73 -24.24 3.76
CA LEU A 104 5.37 -25.20 4.65
C LEU A 104 4.80 -26.62 4.42
N ASP A 105 3.48 -26.76 4.34
CA ASP A 105 2.81 -28.05 4.08
C ASP A 105 3.14 -28.61 2.70
N SER A 106 3.35 -27.75 1.70
CA SER A 106 3.72 -28.14 0.34
C SER A 106 5.22 -28.40 0.16
N PHE A 107 6.04 -28.07 1.15
CA PHE A 107 7.50 -28.15 1.06
C PHE A 107 8.04 -29.58 0.84
N THR A 108 7.28 -30.59 1.25
CA THR A 108 7.64 -32.01 1.09
C THR A 108 7.52 -32.53 -0.34
N THR A 109 6.89 -31.81 -1.25
CA THR A 109 6.53 -32.32 -2.57
C THR A 109 6.94 -31.47 -3.77
N SER A 110 6.98 -30.15 -3.72
CA SER A 110 7.30 -29.36 -4.94
C SER A 110 7.38 -27.83 -4.82
N SER A 111 7.35 -27.25 -3.63
CA SER A 111 7.47 -25.79 -3.53
C SER A 111 8.92 -25.34 -3.63
N PRO A 112 9.25 -24.38 -4.51
CA PRO A 112 10.60 -23.82 -4.58
C PRO A 112 10.99 -23.18 -3.24
N PRO A 113 12.24 -23.38 -2.75
CA PRO A 113 12.73 -22.76 -1.53
C PRO A 113 12.63 -21.23 -1.54
N GLU A 114 12.61 -20.61 -2.72
CA GLU A 114 12.47 -19.17 -2.90
C GLU A 114 11.12 -18.64 -2.43
N LYS A 115 10.03 -19.38 -2.61
CA LYS A 115 8.70 -18.98 -2.09
C LYS A 115 8.67 -18.99 -0.57
N TYR A 116 9.32 -19.98 0.04
CA TYR A 116 9.44 -20.05 1.49
C TYR A 116 10.27 -18.89 2.04
N HIS A 117 11.41 -18.60 1.43
CA HIS A 117 12.25 -17.47 1.82
C HIS A 117 11.49 -16.14 1.65
N TRP A 118 10.77 -15.96 0.54
CA TRP A 118 9.94 -14.78 0.32
C TRP A 118 8.91 -14.57 1.42
N ILE A 119 8.13 -15.59 1.77
CA ILE A 119 7.07 -15.43 2.77
C ILE A 119 7.62 -15.15 4.18
N ILE A 120 8.80 -15.67 4.51
CA ILE A 120 9.51 -15.33 5.75
C ILE A 120 9.90 -13.84 5.76
N LEU A 121 10.45 -13.34 4.66
CA LEU A 121 10.77 -11.92 4.54
C LEU A 121 9.50 -11.07 4.59
N GLU A 122 8.43 -11.45 3.90
CA GLU A 122 7.16 -10.74 3.92
C GLU A 122 6.57 -10.67 5.35
N LEU A 123 6.75 -11.71 6.15
CA LEU A 123 6.27 -11.77 7.52
C LEU A 123 7.11 -10.93 8.49
N LEU A 124 8.43 -10.96 8.35
CA LEU A 124 9.36 -10.42 9.35
C LEU A 124 10.01 -9.09 8.94
N ASP A 125 10.38 -8.92 7.68
CA ASP A 125 11.17 -7.78 7.22
C ASP A 125 10.42 -6.45 7.39
N GLN A 126 9.12 -6.44 7.17
CA GLN A 126 8.30 -5.23 7.31
C GLN A 126 8.25 -4.70 8.75
N ILE A 127 8.43 -5.58 9.73
CA ILE A 127 8.43 -5.23 11.16
C ILE A 127 9.83 -4.85 11.65
N ALA A 128 10.85 -5.53 11.13
CA ALA A 128 12.22 -5.47 11.66
C ALA A 128 13.17 -4.55 10.86
N ARG A 129 12.80 -4.16 9.65
CA ARG A 129 13.70 -3.40 8.77
C ARG A 129 14.02 -1.99 9.30
N GLY A 130 15.30 -1.63 9.22
CA GLY A 130 15.79 -0.29 9.54
C GLY A 130 15.98 0.63 8.32
N THR A 131 15.80 0.10 7.11
CA THR A 131 16.02 0.81 5.84
C THR A 131 14.80 0.69 4.92
N PRO A 132 14.57 1.66 4.03
CA PRO A 132 13.54 1.55 2.98
C PRO A 132 13.73 0.26 2.16
N SER A 133 12.63 -0.44 1.89
CA SER A 133 12.58 -1.73 1.18
C SER A 133 13.17 -2.94 1.92
N GLY A 134 13.90 -2.74 3.03
CA GLY A 134 14.48 -3.82 3.83
C GLY A 134 15.24 -4.87 3.00
N GLU A 135 15.25 -6.10 3.45
CA GLU A 135 15.83 -7.24 2.72
C GLU A 135 14.89 -7.73 1.59
N MET A 136 13.60 -7.45 1.68
CA MET A 136 12.63 -7.80 0.63
C MET A 136 12.96 -7.15 -0.71
N GLY A 137 13.42 -5.89 -0.70
CA GLY A 137 13.67 -5.13 -1.92
C GLY A 137 14.74 -5.76 -2.81
N PRO A 138 15.98 -5.96 -2.31
CA PRO A 138 17.04 -6.65 -3.05
C PRO A 138 16.63 -8.05 -3.49
N TYR A 139 16.03 -8.84 -2.62
CA TYR A 139 15.62 -10.21 -2.94
C TYR A 139 14.51 -10.24 -4.02
N PHE A 140 13.59 -9.29 -4.00
CA PHE A 140 12.59 -9.14 -5.06
C PHE A 140 13.22 -8.88 -6.42
N GLN A 141 14.25 -8.04 -6.50
CA GLN A 141 14.96 -7.77 -7.75
C GLN A 141 15.70 -9.01 -8.25
N GLU A 142 16.41 -9.70 -7.39
CA GLU A 142 17.09 -10.96 -7.71
C GLU A 142 16.10 -11.99 -8.30
N LEU A 143 14.98 -12.23 -7.64
CA LEU A 143 13.99 -13.19 -8.10
C LEU A 143 13.26 -12.77 -9.38
N ARG A 144 13.12 -11.48 -9.63
CA ARG A 144 12.59 -10.97 -10.92
C ARG A 144 13.51 -11.30 -12.08
N GLU A 145 14.81 -11.25 -11.87
CA GLU A 145 15.82 -11.47 -12.91
C GLU A 145 16.09 -12.95 -13.15
N SER A 146 16.25 -13.73 -12.07
CA SER A 146 16.66 -15.13 -12.11
C SER A 146 15.53 -16.15 -11.93
N GLY A 147 14.38 -15.74 -11.37
CA GLY A 147 13.30 -16.65 -11.00
C GLY A 147 12.53 -17.23 -12.20
N SER A 148 11.87 -18.37 -11.97
CA SER A 148 10.96 -18.99 -12.94
C SER A 148 9.73 -18.12 -13.22
N ALA A 149 8.98 -18.41 -14.30
CA ALA A 149 7.73 -17.72 -14.62
C ALA A 149 6.70 -17.83 -13.47
N ASP A 150 6.59 -19.01 -12.86
CA ASP A 150 5.68 -19.26 -11.74
C ASP A 150 6.07 -18.47 -10.48
N LEU A 151 7.37 -18.37 -10.21
CA LEU A 151 7.88 -17.58 -9.09
C LEU A 151 7.62 -16.09 -9.31
N ARG A 152 7.85 -15.57 -10.52
CA ARG A 152 7.52 -14.17 -10.85
C ARG A 152 6.02 -13.88 -10.73
N ALA A 153 5.16 -14.79 -11.19
CA ALA A 153 3.71 -14.66 -11.04
C ALA A 153 3.29 -14.66 -9.55
N TYR A 154 3.89 -15.52 -8.75
CA TYR A 154 3.70 -15.55 -7.30
C TYR A 154 4.10 -14.23 -6.65
N LEU A 155 5.31 -13.72 -6.92
CA LEU A 155 5.78 -12.44 -6.40
C LEU A 155 4.87 -11.27 -6.78
N GLN A 156 4.40 -11.24 -8.03
CA GLN A 156 3.46 -10.22 -8.49
C GLN A 156 2.13 -10.27 -7.74
N SER A 157 1.62 -11.47 -7.46
CA SER A 157 0.37 -11.64 -6.71
C SER A 157 0.50 -11.15 -5.27
N ARG A 158 1.68 -11.32 -4.65
CA ARG A 158 1.95 -10.90 -3.27
C ARG A 158 2.25 -9.40 -3.15
N SER A 159 3.08 -8.87 -4.04
CA SER A 159 3.55 -7.47 -3.95
C SER A 159 2.61 -6.44 -4.58
N GLY A 160 1.58 -6.87 -5.30
CA GLY A 160 0.68 -5.98 -6.04
C GLY A 160 1.38 -5.18 -7.16
N THR A 161 2.63 -5.53 -7.48
CA THR A 161 3.37 -4.91 -8.59
C THR A 161 2.98 -5.58 -9.91
N GLY A 162 1.80 -5.25 -10.42
CA GLY A 162 1.44 -5.58 -11.81
C GLY A 162 2.44 -4.94 -12.76
N SER A 163 2.85 -5.66 -13.80
CA SER A 163 3.64 -5.08 -14.88
C SER A 163 2.92 -3.84 -15.40
N SER A 164 3.65 -2.74 -15.56
CA SER A 164 3.21 -1.57 -16.34
C SER A 164 3.18 -1.89 -17.83
N ALA A 165 2.44 -2.92 -18.21
CA ALA A 165 1.96 -3.07 -19.57
C ALA A 165 0.67 -2.27 -19.65
N SER A 166 0.70 -1.19 -20.43
CA SER A 166 -0.41 -0.36 -20.86
C SER A 166 -1.59 -1.25 -21.27
N THR A 167 -2.49 -1.52 -20.34
CA THR A 167 -3.82 -2.02 -20.63
C THR A 167 -4.82 -1.02 -20.07
N THR A 168 -5.61 -0.46 -20.98
CA THR A 168 -6.80 0.35 -20.73
C THR A 168 -7.50 -0.08 -19.42
N PRO A 169 -7.86 0.85 -18.53
CA PRO A 169 -8.49 0.49 -17.27
C PRO A 169 -9.82 -0.22 -17.56
N LYS A 170 -9.83 -1.53 -17.44
CA LYS A 170 -11.10 -2.27 -17.31
C LYS A 170 -11.79 -1.72 -16.09
N SER A 171 -13.02 -1.24 -16.27
CA SER A 171 -13.77 -0.54 -15.24
C SER A 171 -13.73 -1.31 -13.92
N LEU A 172 -13.61 -0.58 -12.81
CA LEU A 172 -13.60 -1.15 -11.44
C LEU A 172 -14.78 -2.11 -11.23
N ALA A 173 -15.93 -1.83 -11.85
CA ALA A 173 -17.14 -2.66 -11.85
C ALA A 173 -16.94 -4.04 -12.51
N ALA A 174 -16.08 -4.16 -13.52
CA ALA A 174 -15.80 -5.44 -14.18
C ALA A 174 -14.87 -6.33 -13.33
N LYS A 175 -13.94 -5.75 -12.58
CA LYS A 175 -13.08 -6.49 -11.64
C LYS A 175 -13.85 -6.99 -10.41
N LEU A 176 -14.86 -6.26 -9.94
CA LEU A 176 -15.66 -6.66 -8.78
C LEU A 176 -16.60 -7.84 -9.07
N ARG A 177 -16.98 -8.06 -10.34
CA ARG A 177 -17.86 -9.19 -10.73
C ARG A 177 -17.19 -10.57 -10.74
N THR A 178 -15.89 -10.64 -10.77
CA THR A 178 -15.13 -11.91 -10.89
C THR A 178 -14.47 -12.36 -9.59
N VAL A 179 -14.58 -11.58 -8.53
CA VAL A 179 -13.96 -11.90 -7.24
C VAL A 179 -15.06 -12.28 -6.25
N SER A 180 -14.96 -13.48 -5.65
CA SER A 180 -15.92 -13.89 -4.62
C SER A 180 -15.88 -12.91 -3.44
N PRO A 181 -17.04 -12.68 -2.76
CA PRO A 181 -17.11 -11.78 -1.59
C PRO A 181 -16.07 -12.15 -0.51
N GLN A 182 -15.76 -13.42 -0.34
CA GLN A 182 -14.76 -13.91 0.61
C GLN A 182 -13.33 -13.46 0.22
N LYS A 183 -13.02 -13.44 -1.07
CA LYS A 183 -11.72 -13.01 -1.56
C LYS A 183 -11.55 -11.49 -1.46
N ILE A 184 -12.65 -10.74 -1.57
CA ILE A 184 -12.68 -9.29 -1.31
C ILE A 184 -12.44 -9.01 0.17
N TYR A 185 -13.04 -9.80 1.08
CA TYR A 185 -12.89 -9.67 2.52
C TYR A 185 -11.45 -9.97 2.98
N ASN A 186 -10.82 -11.01 2.42
CA ASN A 186 -9.50 -11.46 2.83
C ASN A 186 -8.33 -10.67 2.21
N THR A 187 -8.56 -9.97 1.09
CA THR A 187 -7.51 -9.18 0.41
C THR A 187 -7.49 -7.72 0.89
N LEU A 188 -8.50 -7.29 1.65
CA LEU A 188 -8.78 -5.89 1.93
C LEU A 188 -9.07 -5.66 3.42
N PHE A 189 -8.06 -5.77 4.29
CA PHE A 189 -8.17 -5.09 5.57
C PHE A 189 -8.07 -3.58 5.33
N TYR A 190 -9.16 -3.01 4.78
CA TYR A 190 -9.28 -1.58 4.62
C TYR A 190 -10.01 -1.01 5.82
N VAL A 191 -9.35 -0.17 6.58
CA VAL A 191 -10.06 0.68 7.54
C VAL A 191 -10.58 1.89 6.76
N TYR A 192 -11.87 1.90 6.42
CA TYR A 192 -12.55 3.09 5.97
C TYR A 192 -13.03 3.88 7.19
N LEU A 193 -12.37 4.97 7.48
CA LEU A 193 -12.89 5.96 8.43
C LEU A 193 -13.68 7.00 7.61
N ARG A 194 -14.99 7.01 7.79
CA ARG A 194 -15.84 8.09 7.30
C ARG A 194 -15.98 9.11 8.43
N LEU A 195 -15.58 10.33 8.16
CA LEU A 195 -15.58 11.45 9.11
C LEU A 195 -16.91 12.19 9.11
#